data_8e0ba3c6141c2ef35bbeac537252d38d
#
_entry.id   8e0ba3c6141c2ef35bbeac537252d38d
#
_cell.length_a   1.000
_cell.length_b   1.000
_cell.length_c   1.000
_cell.angle_alpha   90.00
_cell.angle_beta   90.00
_cell.angle_gamma   90.00
#
_symmetry.space_group_name_H-M   'P 1'
#
loop_
_entity.id
_entity.type
_entity.pdbx_description
1 polymer ?
#
loop_
_entity_poly.entity_id
_entity_poly.type
_entity_poly.pdbx_seq_one_letter_code
_entity_poly.pdbx_strand_id
1 'polypeptide(L)'
;MAQEMVTKFFVEHIQRWLDEEMKRDEQLAAKVQQSGKTAEQACNFVLAEVRKSGRCGFDDAEVYGMVRHFFDEDEIKDPGKQEGIERIVIPEHIELSESEKAEAKAKALAAYEAEQKAKLKAEAEAKAKKEQERLDALKAKRQAEGAYVNDLFGGL
;
A
#
# COMPACT_ATOMS: atom_id res chain seq x y z
N MET A 1 -0.02 -25.20 -3.63
CA MET A 1 1.13 -24.49 -3.01
C MET A 1 0.79 -23.06 -2.53
N ALA A 2 0.21 -22.19 -3.32
CA ALA A 2 -0.18 -20.85 -2.86
C ALA A 2 -1.23 -20.85 -1.72
N GLN A 3 -2.22 -21.73 -1.78
CA GLN A 3 -3.26 -21.87 -0.75
C GLN A 3 -2.74 -22.37 0.60
N GLU A 4 -1.77 -23.29 0.60
CA GLU A 4 -1.14 -23.75 1.86
C GLU A 4 -0.30 -22.67 2.52
N MET A 5 0.39 -21.85 1.75
CA MET A 5 1.18 -20.73 2.28
C MET A 5 0.27 -19.67 2.90
N VAL A 6 -0.84 -19.30 2.26
CA VAL A 6 -1.78 -18.30 2.79
C VAL A 6 -2.40 -18.77 4.10
N THR A 7 -2.78 -20.04 4.20
CA THR A 7 -3.31 -20.63 5.43
C THR A 7 -2.26 -20.63 6.55
N LYS A 8 -1.01 -20.92 6.23
CA LYS A 8 0.09 -20.92 7.19
C LYS A 8 0.34 -19.54 7.78
N PHE A 9 0.41 -18.50 6.94
CA PHE A 9 0.57 -17.12 7.41
C PHE A 9 -0.59 -16.66 8.29
N PHE A 10 -1.81 -17.07 7.94
CA PHE A 10 -2.98 -16.76 8.75
C PHE A 10 -2.91 -17.41 10.13
N VAL A 11 -2.53 -18.68 10.22
CA VAL A 11 -2.34 -19.39 11.49
C VAL A 11 -1.23 -18.73 12.32
N GLU A 12 -0.11 -18.38 11.71
CA GLU A 12 0.99 -17.69 12.40
C GLU A 12 0.56 -16.31 12.92
N HIS A 13 -0.26 -15.59 12.17
CA HIS A 13 -0.80 -14.29 12.58
C HIS A 13 -1.73 -14.44 13.78
N ILE A 14 -2.68 -15.37 13.73
CA ILE A 14 -3.60 -15.66 14.83
C ILE A 14 -2.86 -16.17 16.07
N GLN A 15 -1.86 -17.03 15.90
CA GLN A 15 -1.03 -17.51 17.01
C GLN A 15 -0.31 -16.35 17.72
N ARG A 16 0.28 -15.45 16.96
CA ARG A 16 0.97 -14.27 17.51
C ARG A 16 0.01 -13.37 18.30
N TRP A 17 -1.15 -13.09 17.71
CA TRP A 17 -2.18 -12.31 18.40
C TRP A 17 -2.66 -13.01 19.68
N LEU A 18 -2.89 -14.32 19.63
CA LEU A 18 -3.32 -15.12 20.78
C LEU A 18 -2.28 -15.10 21.90
N ASP A 19 -1.00 -15.24 21.56
CA ASP A 19 0.11 -15.17 22.51
C ASP A 19 0.21 -13.82 23.23
N GLU A 20 -0.07 -12.73 22.51
CA GLU A 20 -0.12 -11.40 23.09
C GLU A 20 -1.35 -11.18 23.97
N GLU A 21 -2.50 -11.66 23.53
CA GLU A 21 -3.75 -11.51 24.26
C GLU A 21 -3.76 -12.34 25.55
N MET A 22 -3.20 -13.55 25.52
CA MET A 22 -3.02 -14.38 26.73
C MET A 22 -2.15 -13.72 27.80
N LYS A 23 -1.23 -12.82 27.42
CA LYS A 23 -0.45 -12.04 28.39
C LYS A 23 -1.26 -10.96 29.10
N ARG A 24 -2.35 -10.50 28.45
CA ARG A 24 -3.22 -9.43 28.95
C ARG A 24 -4.45 -9.98 29.67
N ASP A 25 -4.92 -11.15 29.27
CA ASP A 25 -6.13 -11.80 29.76
C ASP A 25 -5.82 -13.21 30.29
N GLU A 26 -5.69 -13.32 31.62
CA GLU A 26 -5.42 -14.59 32.32
C GLU A 26 -6.57 -15.60 32.17
N GLN A 27 -7.79 -15.14 32.00
CA GLN A 27 -8.95 -16.01 31.81
C GLN A 27 -8.89 -16.69 30.45
N LEU A 28 -8.56 -15.94 29.41
CA LEU A 28 -8.35 -16.48 28.07
C LEU A 28 -7.17 -17.46 28.08
N ALA A 29 -6.07 -17.11 28.74
CA ALA A 29 -4.90 -17.99 28.84
C ALA A 29 -5.26 -19.33 29.51
N ALA A 30 -6.05 -19.31 30.59
CA ALA A 30 -6.51 -20.52 31.27
C ALA A 30 -7.39 -21.39 30.35
N LYS A 31 -8.32 -20.77 29.61
CA LYS A 31 -9.21 -21.47 28.69
C LYS A 31 -8.46 -22.11 27.50
N VAL A 32 -7.53 -21.39 26.92
CA VAL A 32 -6.68 -21.90 25.83
C VAL A 32 -5.89 -23.13 26.31
N GLN A 33 -5.31 -23.07 27.51
CA GLN A 33 -4.53 -24.18 28.08
C GLN A 33 -5.42 -25.38 28.44
N GLN A 34 -6.60 -25.13 28.99
CA GLN A 34 -7.52 -26.21 29.44
C GLN A 34 -8.24 -26.89 28.27
N SER A 35 -8.57 -26.15 27.24
CA SER A 35 -9.32 -26.69 26.11
C SER A 35 -8.52 -27.66 25.24
N GLY A 36 -7.19 -27.57 25.25
CA GLY A 36 -6.30 -28.33 24.37
C GLY A 36 -6.49 -27.96 22.87
N LYS A 37 -7.22 -26.90 22.56
CA LYS A 37 -7.45 -26.40 21.21
C LYS A 37 -6.24 -25.64 20.68
N THR A 38 -6.04 -25.67 19.37
CA THR A 38 -4.91 -25.01 18.69
C THR A 38 -5.36 -23.80 17.89
N ALA A 39 -4.41 -22.90 17.59
CA ALA A 39 -4.66 -21.76 16.70
C ALA A 39 -5.06 -22.20 15.29
N GLU A 40 -4.56 -23.33 14.80
CA GLU A 40 -4.97 -23.90 13.52
C GLU A 40 -6.45 -24.28 13.51
N GLN A 41 -6.91 -24.93 14.58
CA GLN A 41 -8.33 -25.27 14.75
C GLN A 41 -9.21 -24.01 14.84
N ALA A 42 -8.74 -22.97 15.54
CA ALA A 42 -9.43 -21.68 15.59
C ALA A 42 -9.51 -21.03 14.20
N CYS A 43 -8.44 -21.09 13.42
CA CYS A 43 -8.46 -20.60 12.05
C CYS A 43 -9.45 -21.37 11.17
N ASN A 44 -9.50 -22.70 11.28
CA ASN A 44 -10.48 -23.52 10.57
C ASN A 44 -11.91 -23.12 10.93
N PHE A 45 -12.16 -22.86 12.21
CA PHE A 45 -13.46 -22.41 12.68
C PHE A 45 -13.82 -21.04 12.12
N VAL A 46 -12.92 -20.07 12.17
CA VAL A 46 -13.11 -18.73 11.58
C VAL A 46 -13.43 -18.83 10.11
N LEU A 47 -12.67 -19.60 9.36
CA LEU A 47 -12.89 -19.79 7.93
C LEU A 47 -14.25 -20.45 7.61
N ALA A 48 -14.69 -21.40 8.43
CA ALA A 48 -16.01 -22.00 8.33
C ALA A 48 -17.14 -21.00 8.58
N GLU A 49 -17.02 -20.15 9.61
CA GLU A 49 -18.01 -19.13 9.94
C GLU A 49 -18.05 -18.02 8.87
N VAL A 50 -16.91 -17.59 8.35
CA VAL A 50 -16.80 -16.65 7.23
C VAL A 50 -17.55 -17.20 6.02
N ARG A 51 -17.31 -18.46 5.66
CA ARG A 51 -17.99 -19.12 4.54
C ARG A 51 -19.49 -19.23 4.73
N LYS A 52 -19.91 -19.60 5.92
CA LYS A 52 -21.33 -19.73 6.29
C LYS A 52 -22.06 -18.40 6.27
N SER A 53 -21.39 -17.31 6.61
CA SER A 53 -21.96 -15.97 6.62
C SER A 53 -22.26 -15.41 5.22
N GLY A 54 -21.57 -15.89 4.18
CA GLY A 54 -21.66 -15.39 2.80
C GLY A 54 -21.14 -13.98 2.60
N ARG A 55 -20.49 -13.36 3.61
CA ARG A 55 -19.89 -12.04 3.51
C ARG A 55 -18.52 -12.10 2.86
N CYS A 56 -18.17 -11.05 2.12
CA CYS A 56 -16.90 -10.94 1.39
C CYS A 56 -15.75 -10.30 2.18
N GLY A 57 -16.01 -9.80 3.38
CA GLY A 57 -15.00 -9.14 4.20
C GLY A 57 -15.35 -9.13 5.69
N PHE A 58 -14.31 -9.21 6.51
CA PHE A 58 -14.36 -9.12 7.96
C PHE A 58 -13.23 -8.23 8.42
N ASP A 59 -13.45 -7.45 9.44
CA ASP A 59 -12.38 -6.70 10.09
C ASP A 59 -11.63 -7.58 11.10
N ASP A 60 -10.47 -7.09 11.55
CA ASP A 60 -9.64 -7.82 12.50
C ASP A 60 -10.35 -8.09 13.82
N ALA A 61 -11.17 -7.15 14.28
CA ALA A 61 -11.92 -7.28 15.53
C ALA A 61 -12.98 -8.39 15.44
N GLU A 62 -13.66 -8.52 14.29
CA GLU A 62 -14.61 -9.60 14.02
C GLU A 62 -13.89 -10.95 14.01
N VAL A 63 -12.72 -11.03 13.34
CA VAL A 63 -11.92 -12.26 13.27
C VAL A 63 -11.42 -12.68 14.66
N TYR A 64 -10.85 -11.74 15.41
CA TYR A 64 -10.38 -12.02 16.77
C TYR A 64 -11.52 -12.37 17.73
N GLY A 65 -12.68 -11.77 17.55
CA GLY A 65 -13.89 -12.14 18.27
C GLY A 65 -14.32 -13.58 18.04
N MET A 66 -14.25 -14.07 16.78
CA MET A 66 -14.52 -15.47 16.45
C MET A 66 -13.48 -16.41 17.03
N VAL A 67 -12.20 -16.06 17.00
CA VAL A 67 -11.12 -16.85 17.62
C VAL A 67 -11.36 -16.97 19.13
N ARG A 68 -11.67 -15.86 19.80
CA ARG A 68 -11.98 -15.86 21.24
C ARG A 68 -13.17 -16.73 21.55
N HIS A 69 -14.26 -16.60 20.80
CA HIS A 69 -15.45 -17.44 20.92
C HIS A 69 -15.16 -18.93 20.81
N PHE A 70 -14.28 -19.32 19.88
CA PHE A 70 -13.86 -20.71 19.73
C PHE A 70 -13.19 -21.29 20.98
N PHE A 71 -12.39 -20.50 21.70
CA PHE A 71 -11.75 -20.92 22.94
C PHE A 71 -12.66 -20.79 24.17
N ASP A 72 -13.61 -19.86 24.13
CA ASP A 72 -14.53 -19.63 25.25
C ASP A 72 -15.57 -20.75 25.40
N GLU A 73 -15.93 -21.42 24.32
CA GLU A 73 -16.93 -22.47 24.31
C GLU A 73 -16.30 -23.86 24.08
N ASP A 74 -16.46 -24.74 25.07
CA ASP A 74 -15.91 -26.10 25.02
C ASP A 74 -16.59 -27.01 23.98
N GLU A 75 -17.86 -26.74 23.68
CA GLU A 75 -18.67 -27.53 22.76
C GLU A 75 -18.32 -27.31 21.28
N ILE A 76 -17.66 -26.22 20.93
CA ILE A 76 -17.27 -25.90 19.57
C ILE A 76 -16.11 -26.83 19.17
N LYS A 77 -16.38 -27.69 18.18
CA LYS A 77 -15.39 -28.61 17.61
C LYS A 77 -14.73 -27.98 16.37
N ASP A 78 -13.51 -28.42 16.10
CA ASP A 78 -12.83 -28.10 14.86
C ASP A 78 -13.64 -28.61 13.65
N PRO A 79 -14.09 -27.73 12.73
CA PRO A 79 -14.81 -28.13 11.54
C PRO A 79 -13.90 -28.80 10.48
N GLY A 80 -12.62 -28.92 10.76
CA GLY A 80 -11.63 -29.44 9.83
C GLY A 80 -11.15 -28.41 8.80
N LYS A 81 -10.19 -28.82 8.00
CA LYS A 81 -9.56 -27.97 6.99
C LYS A 81 -10.59 -27.45 5.99
N GLN A 82 -10.66 -26.14 5.86
CA GLN A 82 -11.56 -25.46 4.93
C GLN A 82 -10.88 -25.29 3.57
N GLU A 83 -11.53 -25.81 2.52
CA GLU A 83 -11.07 -25.67 1.14
C GLU A 83 -11.80 -24.53 0.41
N GLY A 84 -11.18 -23.91 -0.57
CA GLY A 84 -11.82 -22.95 -1.46
C GLY A 84 -11.87 -21.52 -0.94
N ILE A 85 -10.99 -21.13 -0.02
CA ILE A 85 -10.80 -19.71 0.37
C ILE A 85 -9.75 -19.10 -0.54
N GLU A 86 -10.21 -18.25 -1.44
CA GLU A 86 -9.37 -17.71 -2.51
C GLU A 86 -8.43 -16.59 -2.04
N ARG A 87 -8.76 -15.86 -0.94
CA ARG A 87 -7.95 -14.72 -0.54
C ARG A 87 -8.10 -14.36 0.94
N ILE A 88 -7.02 -14.53 1.69
CA ILE A 88 -6.86 -13.93 3.01
C ILE A 88 -5.88 -12.77 2.86
N VAL A 89 -6.32 -11.55 3.18
CA VAL A 89 -5.46 -10.37 3.25
C VAL A 89 -5.15 -10.13 4.71
N ILE A 90 -3.91 -10.39 5.09
CA ILE A 90 -3.38 -10.03 6.40
C ILE A 90 -2.72 -8.66 6.21
N PRO A 91 -3.24 -7.59 6.84
CA PRO A 91 -2.50 -6.34 6.88
C PRO A 91 -1.23 -6.61 7.69
N GLU A 92 -0.10 -6.74 6.98
CA GLU A 92 1.18 -6.66 7.67
C GLU A 92 1.27 -5.27 8.29
N HIS A 93 1.10 -5.20 9.59
CA HIS A 93 1.52 -4.04 10.35
C HIS A 93 3.06 -4.10 10.38
N ILE A 94 3.66 -3.68 9.26
CA ILE A 94 5.10 -3.45 9.22
C ILE A 94 5.31 -2.21 10.09
N GLU A 95 5.60 -2.44 11.36
CA GLU A 95 6.17 -1.40 12.20
C GLU A 95 7.56 -1.10 11.65
N LEU A 96 7.60 -0.22 10.66
CA LEU A 96 8.86 0.35 10.20
C LEU A 96 9.57 0.94 11.41
N SER A 97 10.78 0.52 11.65
CA SER A 97 11.62 1.12 12.68
C SER A 97 11.74 2.63 12.43
N GLU A 98 12.00 3.41 13.46
CA GLU A 98 12.15 4.88 13.33
C GLU A 98 13.21 5.24 12.29
N SER A 99 14.26 4.42 12.13
CA SER A 99 15.28 4.58 11.10
C SER A 99 14.73 4.33 9.68
N GLU A 100 13.92 3.29 9.48
CA GLU A 100 13.30 2.99 8.18
C GLU A 100 12.25 4.03 7.78
N LYS A 101 11.48 4.53 8.75
CA LYS A 101 10.57 5.66 8.53
C LYS A 101 11.33 6.93 8.13
N ALA A 102 12.47 7.20 8.76
CA ALA A 102 13.31 8.35 8.44
C ALA A 102 13.94 8.21 7.04
N GLU A 103 14.44 7.04 6.68
CA GLU A 103 14.97 6.77 5.34
C GLU A 103 13.92 6.87 4.23
N ALA A 104 12.73 6.29 4.46
CA ALA A 104 11.62 6.36 3.50
C ALA A 104 11.18 7.83 3.29
N LYS A 105 11.13 8.62 4.38
CA LYS A 105 10.80 10.03 4.33
C LYS A 105 11.86 10.85 3.61
N ALA A 106 13.14 10.59 3.86
CA ALA A 106 14.26 11.23 3.19
C ALA A 106 14.28 10.92 1.68
N LYS A 107 14.07 9.67 1.28
CA LYS A 107 13.96 9.26 -0.13
C LYS A 107 12.78 9.92 -0.84
N ALA A 108 11.61 9.98 -0.19
CA ALA A 108 10.43 10.64 -0.75
C ALA A 108 10.66 12.14 -0.93
N LEU A 109 11.29 12.80 0.05
CA LEU A 109 11.62 14.22 -0.02
C LEU A 109 12.62 14.53 -1.14
N ALA A 110 13.69 13.73 -1.25
CA ALA A 110 14.69 13.86 -2.31
C ALA A 110 14.10 13.64 -3.72
N ALA A 111 13.22 12.66 -3.88
CA ALA A 111 12.50 12.43 -5.14
C ALA A 111 11.60 13.61 -5.50
N TYR A 112 10.86 14.16 -4.53
CA TYR A 112 10.01 15.33 -4.74
C TYR A 112 10.83 16.58 -5.14
N GLU A 113 11.93 16.84 -4.44
CA GLU A 113 12.82 17.97 -4.77
C GLU A 113 13.44 17.81 -6.18
N ALA A 114 13.85 16.60 -6.55
CA ALA A 114 14.38 16.33 -7.89
C ALA A 114 13.32 16.57 -8.97
N GLU A 115 12.08 16.15 -8.74
CA GLU A 115 10.97 16.39 -9.66
C GLU A 115 10.65 17.89 -9.79
N GLN A 116 10.63 18.64 -8.68
CA GLN A 116 10.39 20.08 -8.73
C GLN A 116 11.51 20.82 -9.46
N LYS A 117 12.77 20.45 -9.22
CA LYS A 117 13.92 21.02 -9.94
C LYS A 117 13.86 20.70 -11.44
N ALA A 118 13.44 19.51 -11.82
CA ALA A 118 13.29 19.13 -13.21
C ALA A 118 12.17 19.92 -13.91
N LYS A 119 11.03 20.11 -13.24
CA LYS A 119 9.91 20.95 -13.75
C LYS A 119 10.34 22.41 -13.94
N LEU A 120 11.00 23.00 -12.96
CA LEU A 120 11.48 24.39 -13.04
C LEU A 120 12.51 24.56 -14.17
N LYS A 121 13.41 23.61 -14.37
CA LYS A 121 14.36 23.61 -15.47
C LYS A 121 13.65 23.52 -16.84
N ALA A 122 12.71 22.60 -16.97
CA ALA A 122 11.94 22.45 -18.20
C ALA A 122 11.12 23.71 -18.55
N GLU A 123 10.50 24.35 -17.54
CA GLU A 123 9.80 25.62 -17.75
C GLU A 123 10.74 26.79 -18.15
N ALA A 124 11.90 26.85 -17.50
CA ALA A 124 12.91 27.87 -17.82
C ALA A 124 13.44 27.69 -19.27
N GLU A 125 13.75 26.47 -19.66
CA GLU A 125 14.20 26.14 -21.02
C GLU A 125 13.10 26.41 -22.06
N ALA A 126 11.84 26.07 -21.75
CA ALA A 126 10.71 26.36 -22.64
C ALA A 126 10.48 27.88 -22.81
N LYS A 127 10.64 28.67 -21.74
CA LYS A 127 10.54 30.13 -21.79
C LYS A 127 11.71 30.73 -22.60
N ALA A 128 12.92 30.27 -22.36
CA ALA A 128 14.10 30.73 -23.10
C ALA A 128 13.98 30.42 -24.61
N LYS A 129 13.51 29.23 -24.94
CA LYS A 129 13.28 28.83 -26.33
C LYS A 129 12.23 29.69 -27.02
N LYS A 130 11.11 29.98 -26.39
CA LYS A 130 10.07 30.88 -26.90
C LYS A 130 10.57 32.31 -27.09
N GLU A 131 11.38 32.79 -26.17
CA GLU A 131 11.97 34.13 -26.24
C GLU A 131 12.97 34.23 -27.39
N GLN A 132 13.79 33.19 -27.57
CA GLN A 132 14.72 33.10 -28.71
C GLN A 132 13.98 33.07 -30.06
N GLU A 133 12.96 32.22 -30.17
CA GLU A 133 12.10 32.18 -31.40
C GLU A 133 11.47 33.54 -31.69
N ARG A 134 11.01 34.25 -30.65
CA ARG A 134 10.44 35.58 -30.79
C ARG A 134 11.46 36.61 -31.27
N LEU A 135 12.68 36.57 -30.73
CA LEU A 135 13.78 37.43 -31.13
C LEU A 135 14.22 37.16 -32.58
N ASP A 136 14.29 35.90 -32.96
CA ASP A 136 14.68 35.48 -34.30
C ASP A 136 13.59 35.88 -35.33
N ALA A 137 12.32 35.72 -34.99
CA ALA A 137 11.21 36.22 -35.80
C ALA A 137 11.23 37.75 -35.98
N LEU A 138 11.60 38.50 -34.92
CA LEU A 138 11.72 39.95 -34.95
C LEU A 138 12.89 40.41 -35.84
N LYS A 139 14.03 39.71 -35.78
CA LYS A 139 15.20 39.94 -36.63
C LYS A 139 14.89 39.65 -38.10
N ALA A 140 14.18 38.54 -38.37
CA ALA A 140 13.73 38.20 -39.72
C ALA A 140 12.79 39.29 -40.34
N LYS A 141 11.83 39.78 -39.53
CA LYS A 141 10.95 40.89 -39.96
C LYS A 141 11.73 42.16 -40.27
N ARG A 142 12.70 42.53 -39.41
CA ARG A 142 13.53 43.70 -39.60
C ARG A 142 14.42 43.60 -40.86
N GLN A 143 14.94 42.42 -41.15
CA GLN A 143 15.71 42.18 -42.38
C GLN A 143 14.84 42.26 -43.63
N ALA A 144 13.60 41.71 -43.57
CA ALA A 144 12.64 41.80 -44.68
C ALA A 144 12.21 43.24 -44.95
N GLU A 145 11.93 44.04 -43.91
CA GLU A 145 11.60 45.46 -44.04
C GLU A 145 12.80 46.28 -44.56
N GLY A 146 14.02 45.99 -44.09
CA GLY A 146 15.22 46.64 -44.58
C GLY A 146 15.54 46.32 -46.06
N ALA A 147 15.27 45.10 -46.49
CA ALA A 147 15.42 44.69 -47.89
C ALA A 147 14.38 45.39 -48.79
N TYR A 148 13.13 45.56 -48.30
CA TYR A 148 12.07 46.25 -49.03
C TYR A 148 12.34 47.74 -49.25
N VAL A 149 12.92 48.41 -48.24
CA VAL A 149 13.33 49.82 -48.32
C VAL A 149 14.50 49.99 -49.28
N ASN A 150 15.46 49.07 -49.31
CA ASN A 150 16.58 49.12 -50.23
C ASN A 150 16.18 48.90 -51.71
N ASP A 151 15.17 48.05 -51.94
CA ASP A 151 14.64 47.83 -53.32
C ASP A 151 13.79 48.99 -53.80
N LEU A 152 13.14 49.73 -52.91
CA LEU A 152 12.32 50.88 -53.24
C LEU A 152 13.15 52.14 -53.54
N PHE A 153 14.32 52.29 -52.97
CA PHE A 153 15.19 53.49 -53.09
C PHE A 153 16.53 53.23 -53.83
N GLY A 154 16.84 51.98 -54.17
CA GLY A 154 18.08 51.57 -54.80
C GLY A 154 18.06 51.62 -56.35
N GLY A 155 17.02 52.15 -56.95
CA GLY A 155 16.84 52.25 -58.41
C GLY A 155 16.98 53.67 -58.97
N LEU A 156 17.93 54.45 -58.46
CA LEU A 156 18.32 55.76 -59.12
C LEU A 156 19.83 55.75 -59.43
#